data_03c4a05e46cb29a6519c5da2932e3c71
#
_entry.id   03c4a05e46cb29a6519c5da2932e3c71
#
_cell.length_a   1.000
_cell.length_b   1.000
_cell.length_c   1.000
_cell.angle_alpha   90.00
_cell.angle_beta   90.00
_cell.angle_gamma   90.00
#
_symmetry.space_group_name_H-M   'P 1'
#
loop_
_entity.id
_entity.type
_entity.pdbx_description
1 polymer ?
#
loop_
_entity_poly.entity_id
_entity_poly.type
_entity_poly.pdbx_seq_one_letter_code
_entity_poly.pdbx_strand_id
1 'polypeptide(L)'
;MGDVNFENKTVVVTGAGNGLGKAYALEFANRGANVVVNDIGGSVNGEGSENAPADIVVKEIIDNGGSAVANYDSVATKSGGESIIQSALSEFGGIHAVVNNAGILRDKSFAKMEEEDLNAIIDVHLKGTFFVCQPAFVQMKEQGFGRFVNVSSPSGLFGNFGQLNYGAAKMGIVGLTNVLAIEG
;
A
#
# COMPACT_ATOMS: atom_id res chain seq x y z
N MET A 1 -3.31 10.77 -27.36
CA MET A 1 -2.48 10.16 -26.31
C MET A 1 -2.81 8.68 -26.35
N GLY A 2 -1.83 7.80 -26.59
CA GLY A 2 -2.07 6.35 -26.51
C GLY A 2 -2.48 5.98 -25.09
N ASP A 3 -3.41 5.03 -24.94
CA ASP A 3 -3.81 4.55 -23.62
C ASP A 3 -2.60 3.94 -22.92
N VAL A 4 -2.34 4.39 -21.70
CA VAL A 4 -1.29 3.80 -20.83
C VAL A 4 -1.73 2.40 -20.49
N ASN A 5 -0.97 1.38 -20.89
CA ASN A 5 -1.21 0.00 -20.52
C ASN A 5 -0.13 -0.54 -19.56
N PHE A 6 -0.47 -1.61 -18.87
CA PHE A 6 0.41 -2.28 -17.91
C PHE A 6 0.59 -3.77 -18.24
N GLU A 7 0.43 -4.14 -19.50
CA GLU A 7 0.67 -5.52 -19.94
C GLU A 7 2.07 -6.01 -19.51
N ASN A 8 2.13 -7.22 -18.97
CA ASN A 8 3.34 -7.82 -18.42
C ASN A 8 3.97 -7.03 -17.24
N LYS A 9 3.19 -6.18 -16.58
CA LYS A 9 3.62 -5.48 -15.36
C LYS A 9 2.88 -6.04 -14.16
N THR A 10 3.61 -6.21 -13.06
CA THR A 10 3.05 -6.61 -11.77
C THR A 10 2.98 -5.41 -10.85
N VAL A 11 1.81 -5.16 -10.30
CA VAL A 11 1.52 -4.04 -9.40
C VAL A 11 1.04 -4.57 -8.06
N VAL A 12 1.66 -4.13 -6.98
CA VAL A 12 1.18 -4.39 -5.61
C VAL A 12 0.40 -3.18 -5.13
N VAL A 13 -0.81 -3.39 -4.60
CA VAL A 13 -1.62 -2.34 -3.98
C VAL A 13 -1.93 -2.75 -2.55
N THR A 14 -1.48 -1.96 -1.57
CA THR A 14 -1.79 -2.22 -0.16
C THR A 14 -3.06 -1.50 0.28
N GLY A 15 -3.83 -2.11 1.21
CA GLY A 15 -5.15 -1.61 1.59
C GLY A 15 -6.13 -1.64 0.41
N ALA A 16 -6.08 -2.70 -0.39
CA ALA A 16 -6.77 -2.79 -1.67
C ALA A 16 -8.14 -3.49 -1.62
N GLY A 17 -8.60 -3.90 -0.44
CA GLY A 17 -9.91 -4.56 -0.28
C GLY A 17 -11.10 -3.61 -0.42
N ASN A 18 -10.91 -2.32 -0.18
CA ASN A 18 -11.97 -1.32 -0.20
C ASN A 18 -11.48 0.05 -0.72
N GLY A 19 -12.44 0.97 -0.92
CA GLY A 19 -12.19 2.39 -1.17
C GLY A 19 -11.24 2.68 -2.33
N LEU A 20 -10.28 3.59 -2.10
CA LEU A 20 -9.31 4.00 -3.12
C LEU A 20 -8.38 2.86 -3.55
N GLY A 21 -7.93 2.03 -2.60
CA GLY A 21 -7.05 0.90 -2.91
C GLY A 21 -7.72 -0.11 -3.85
N LYS A 22 -9.00 -0.44 -3.61
CA LYS A 22 -9.80 -1.25 -4.54
C LYS A 22 -9.88 -0.61 -5.93
N ALA A 23 -10.19 0.70 -5.99
CA ALA A 23 -10.29 1.40 -7.27
C ALA A 23 -8.95 1.37 -8.04
N TYR A 24 -7.82 1.54 -7.35
CA TYR A 24 -6.50 1.42 -7.96
C TYR A 24 -6.25 0.00 -8.48
N ALA A 25 -6.52 -1.03 -7.67
CA ALA A 25 -6.32 -2.42 -8.07
C ALA A 25 -7.13 -2.78 -9.33
N LEU A 26 -8.41 -2.40 -9.37
CA LEU A 26 -9.28 -2.63 -10.53
C LEU A 26 -8.78 -1.87 -11.77
N GLU A 27 -8.37 -0.61 -11.63
CA GLU A 27 -7.90 0.19 -12.76
C GLU A 27 -6.58 -0.36 -13.34
N PHE A 28 -5.63 -0.78 -12.50
CA PHE A 28 -4.42 -1.43 -12.98
C PHE A 28 -4.72 -2.74 -13.71
N ALA A 29 -5.61 -3.58 -13.15
CA ALA A 29 -6.03 -4.83 -13.78
C ALA A 29 -6.72 -4.59 -15.13
N ASN A 30 -7.65 -3.62 -15.22
CA ASN A 30 -8.33 -3.22 -16.44
C ASN A 30 -7.36 -2.74 -17.53
N ARG A 31 -6.16 -2.29 -17.14
CA ARG A 31 -5.09 -1.88 -18.06
C ARG A 31 -4.06 -2.98 -18.32
N GLY A 32 -4.35 -4.21 -17.95
CA GLY A 32 -3.54 -5.39 -18.26
C GLY A 32 -2.46 -5.75 -17.24
N ALA A 33 -2.44 -5.11 -16.05
CA ALA A 33 -1.50 -5.49 -14.99
C ALA A 33 -1.88 -6.82 -14.34
N ASN A 34 -0.87 -7.55 -13.88
CA ASN A 34 -1.01 -8.54 -12.81
C ASN A 34 -1.05 -7.81 -11.47
N VAL A 35 -2.02 -8.08 -10.60
CA VAL A 35 -2.24 -7.30 -9.38
C VAL A 35 -2.13 -8.17 -8.12
N VAL A 36 -1.29 -7.76 -7.17
CA VAL A 36 -1.36 -8.26 -5.80
C VAL A 36 -2.28 -7.34 -5.00
N VAL A 37 -3.40 -7.87 -4.57
CA VAL A 37 -4.40 -7.20 -3.75
C VAL A 37 -4.09 -7.51 -2.30
N ASN A 38 -3.39 -6.61 -1.59
CA ASN A 38 -3.12 -6.79 -0.18
C ASN A 38 -4.14 -6.05 0.68
N ASP A 39 -4.78 -6.76 1.59
CA ASP A 39 -5.66 -6.19 2.62
C ASP A 39 -5.81 -7.16 3.79
N ILE A 40 -5.65 -6.68 5.01
CA ILE A 40 -5.86 -7.48 6.23
C ILE A 40 -7.34 -7.61 6.61
N GLY A 41 -8.22 -6.89 5.92
CA GLY A 41 -9.67 -6.87 6.23
C GLY A 41 -10.03 -6.16 7.53
N GLY A 42 -9.15 -5.32 8.04
CA GLY A 42 -9.41 -4.52 9.24
C GLY A 42 -10.39 -3.36 8.98
N SER A 43 -10.98 -2.87 10.07
CA SER A 43 -11.79 -1.65 10.05
C SER A 43 -10.92 -0.41 9.79
N VAL A 44 -11.57 0.73 9.50
CA VAL A 44 -10.89 2.04 9.32
C VAL A 44 -10.06 2.43 10.57
N ASN A 45 -10.45 1.96 11.75
CA ASN A 45 -9.72 2.21 13.00
C ASN A 45 -8.55 1.24 13.24
N GLY A 46 -8.34 0.26 12.34
CA GLY A 46 -7.29 -0.75 12.43
C GLY A 46 -7.62 -1.93 13.35
N GLU A 47 -8.91 -2.24 13.53
CA GLU A 47 -9.38 -3.35 14.35
C GLU A 47 -9.91 -4.48 13.47
N GLY A 48 -9.68 -5.73 13.90
CA GLY A 48 -10.11 -6.93 13.21
C GLY A 48 -9.25 -7.30 12.01
N SER A 49 -9.49 -8.48 11.46
CA SER A 49 -8.91 -8.97 10.23
C SER A 49 -9.84 -9.99 9.57
N GLU A 50 -10.11 -9.81 8.29
CA GLU A 50 -10.91 -10.73 7.48
C GLU A 50 -10.31 -10.82 6.07
N ASN A 51 -10.21 -12.03 5.52
CA ASN A 51 -9.66 -12.21 4.17
C ASN A 51 -10.64 -11.77 3.08
N ALA A 52 -11.94 -11.78 3.36
CA ALA A 52 -13.00 -11.52 2.40
C ALA A 52 -12.87 -10.25 1.54
N PRO A 53 -12.44 -9.07 2.06
CA PRO A 53 -12.30 -7.88 1.22
C PRO A 53 -11.30 -8.05 0.07
N ALA A 54 -10.13 -8.65 0.33
CA ALA A 54 -9.14 -8.91 -0.72
C ALA A 54 -9.64 -9.94 -1.73
N ASP A 55 -10.26 -11.03 -1.26
CA ASP A 55 -10.81 -12.09 -2.12
C ASP A 55 -11.91 -11.57 -3.04
N ILE A 56 -12.78 -10.69 -2.56
CA ILE A 56 -13.83 -10.07 -3.36
C ILE A 56 -13.22 -9.27 -4.52
N VAL A 57 -12.17 -8.49 -4.26
CA VAL A 57 -11.51 -7.68 -5.30
C VAL A 57 -10.77 -8.57 -6.29
N VAL A 58 -10.06 -9.60 -5.82
CA VAL A 58 -9.40 -10.58 -6.70
C VAL A 58 -10.42 -11.28 -7.59
N LYS A 59 -11.54 -11.74 -7.01
CA LYS A 59 -12.61 -12.35 -7.81
C LYS A 59 -13.16 -11.41 -8.87
N GLU A 60 -13.40 -10.15 -8.52
CA GLU A 60 -13.90 -9.14 -9.47
C GLU A 60 -12.90 -8.91 -10.62
N ILE A 61 -11.59 -8.87 -10.33
CA ILE A 61 -10.55 -8.76 -11.36
C ILE A 61 -10.55 -9.98 -12.30
N ILE A 62 -10.62 -11.18 -11.74
CA ILE A 62 -10.61 -12.43 -12.52
C ILE A 62 -11.88 -12.57 -13.36
N ASP A 63 -13.04 -12.27 -12.80
CA ASP A 63 -14.34 -12.31 -13.51
C ASP A 63 -14.36 -11.34 -14.70
N ASN A 64 -13.58 -10.24 -14.65
CA ASN A 64 -13.39 -9.29 -15.74
C ASN A 64 -12.23 -9.66 -16.70
N GLY A 65 -11.64 -10.83 -16.57
CA GLY A 65 -10.58 -11.34 -17.44
C GLY A 65 -9.17 -10.86 -17.09
N GLY A 66 -8.98 -10.19 -15.95
CA GLY A 66 -7.68 -9.76 -15.44
C GLY A 66 -6.97 -10.86 -14.63
N SER A 67 -5.81 -10.52 -14.09
CA SER A 67 -4.97 -11.43 -13.30
C SER A 67 -4.65 -10.81 -11.93
N ALA A 68 -4.99 -11.50 -10.84
CA ALA A 68 -4.75 -11.01 -9.50
C ALA A 68 -4.59 -12.14 -8.48
N VAL A 69 -3.89 -11.84 -7.38
CA VAL A 69 -3.74 -12.70 -6.21
C VAL A 69 -3.98 -11.89 -4.93
N ALA A 70 -4.60 -12.52 -3.93
CA ALA A 70 -4.80 -11.92 -2.61
C ALA A 70 -3.58 -12.13 -1.71
N ASN A 71 -3.31 -11.14 -0.86
CA ASN A 71 -2.37 -11.24 0.25
C ASN A 71 -3.00 -10.59 1.48
N TYR A 72 -2.88 -11.21 2.66
CA TYR A 72 -3.58 -10.80 3.89
C TYR A 72 -2.62 -10.33 4.99
N ASP A 73 -1.33 -10.19 4.68
CA ASP A 73 -0.33 -9.82 5.67
C ASP A 73 -0.40 -8.34 6.03
N SER A 74 -0.06 -8.05 7.28
CA SER A 74 -0.03 -6.67 7.77
C SER A 74 1.20 -5.92 7.28
N VAL A 75 1.00 -4.75 6.69
CA VAL A 75 2.09 -3.83 6.34
C VAL A 75 2.87 -3.35 7.57
N ALA A 76 2.25 -3.35 8.76
CA ALA A 76 2.85 -2.83 9.99
C ALA A 76 4.00 -3.70 10.55
N THR A 77 4.29 -4.86 9.94
CA THR A 77 5.40 -5.73 10.33
C THR A 77 6.38 -5.92 9.17
N LYS A 78 7.66 -6.09 9.51
CA LYS A 78 8.69 -6.35 8.50
C LYS A 78 8.40 -7.63 7.72
N SER A 79 8.05 -8.71 8.41
CA SER A 79 7.71 -9.99 7.75
C SER A 79 6.49 -9.88 6.84
N GLY A 80 5.50 -9.06 7.20
CA GLY A 80 4.34 -8.80 6.35
C GLY A 80 4.72 -8.04 5.09
N GLY A 81 5.55 -6.99 5.19
CA GLY A 81 6.07 -6.29 4.02
C GLY A 81 6.85 -7.19 3.07
N GLU A 82 7.72 -8.06 3.62
CA GLU A 82 8.46 -9.06 2.84
C GLU A 82 7.50 -10.07 2.15
N SER A 83 6.50 -10.59 2.87
CA SER A 83 5.51 -11.54 2.33
C SER A 83 4.66 -10.93 1.21
N ILE A 84 4.24 -9.67 1.35
CA ILE A 84 3.49 -8.96 0.31
C ILE A 84 4.28 -8.91 -1.00
N ILE A 85 5.57 -8.59 -0.94
CA ILE A 85 6.43 -8.54 -2.14
C ILE A 85 6.71 -9.95 -2.67
N GLN A 86 6.91 -10.92 -1.77
CA GLN A 86 7.11 -12.31 -2.17
C GLN A 86 5.90 -12.86 -2.94
N SER A 87 4.67 -12.44 -2.62
CA SER A 87 3.47 -12.83 -3.40
C SER A 87 3.58 -12.40 -4.86
N ALA A 88 4.08 -11.18 -5.14
CA ALA A 88 4.29 -10.72 -6.51
C ALA A 88 5.35 -11.54 -7.25
N LEU A 89 6.45 -11.86 -6.56
CA LEU A 89 7.55 -12.63 -7.15
C LEU A 89 7.16 -14.07 -7.44
N SER A 90 6.45 -14.72 -6.50
CA SER A 90 6.05 -16.11 -6.63
C SER A 90 4.99 -16.33 -7.71
N GLU A 91 3.99 -15.44 -7.78
CA GLU A 91 2.87 -15.61 -8.71
C GLU A 91 3.17 -15.07 -10.10
N PHE A 92 3.91 -13.96 -10.18
CA PHE A 92 4.08 -13.22 -11.43
C PHE A 92 5.54 -13.04 -11.88
N GLY A 93 6.50 -13.56 -11.11
CA GLY A 93 7.92 -13.57 -11.48
C GLY A 93 8.63 -12.21 -11.38
N GLY A 94 7.98 -11.15 -10.89
CA GLY A 94 8.59 -9.83 -10.76
C GLY A 94 7.65 -8.79 -10.17
N ILE A 95 8.19 -7.59 -9.91
CA ILE A 95 7.42 -6.47 -9.37
C ILE A 95 7.80 -5.17 -10.09
N HIS A 96 6.82 -4.43 -10.60
CA HIS A 96 7.06 -3.26 -11.43
C HIS A 96 6.57 -1.95 -10.79
N ALA A 97 5.51 -2.03 -9.98
CA ALA A 97 5.03 -0.90 -9.22
C ALA A 97 4.45 -1.32 -7.86
N VAL A 98 4.57 -0.42 -6.88
CA VAL A 98 3.94 -0.55 -5.57
C VAL A 98 3.13 0.70 -5.29
N VAL A 99 1.87 0.53 -4.91
CA VAL A 99 1.01 1.59 -4.39
C VAL A 99 0.82 1.37 -2.90
N ASN A 100 1.56 2.13 -2.08
CA ASN A 100 1.42 2.14 -0.64
C ASN A 100 0.23 3.01 -0.25
N ASN A 101 -0.95 2.38 -0.18
CA ASN A 101 -2.23 3.02 0.12
C ASN A 101 -2.81 2.60 1.48
N ALA A 102 -2.39 1.46 2.05
CA ALA A 102 -2.87 0.99 3.35
C ALA A 102 -2.83 2.09 4.42
N GLY A 103 -3.90 2.21 5.18
CA GLY A 103 -3.98 3.24 6.19
C GLY A 103 -5.19 3.10 7.10
N ILE A 104 -5.06 3.66 8.29
CA ILE A 104 -6.08 3.72 9.33
C ILE A 104 -6.18 5.14 9.88
N LEU A 105 -7.22 5.44 10.63
CA LEU A 105 -7.43 6.72 11.31
C LEU A 105 -7.63 6.51 12.81
N ARG A 106 -6.95 7.31 13.63
CA ARG A 106 -7.13 7.41 15.08
C ARG A 106 -7.03 8.87 15.50
N ASP A 107 -8.04 9.63 15.05
CA ASP A 107 -8.07 11.08 15.21
C ASP A 107 -8.49 11.46 16.64
N LYS A 108 -7.65 12.20 17.32
CA LYS A 108 -7.92 12.80 18.65
C LYS A 108 -7.21 14.15 18.74
N SER A 109 -7.78 15.10 19.49
CA SER A 109 -7.05 16.35 19.81
C SER A 109 -5.73 15.99 20.51
N PHE A 110 -4.68 16.76 20.26
CA PHE A 110 -3.33 16.45 20.77
C PHE A 110 -3.30 16.20 22.29
N ALA A 111 -4.05 17.02 23.05
CA ALA A 111 -4.13 16.88 24.51
C ALA A 111 -4.79 15.56 25.00
N LYS A 112 -5.50 14.84 24.11
CA LYS A 112 -6.20 13.60 24.43
C LYS A 112 -5.63 12.39 23.67
N MET A 113 -4.64 12.60 22.81
CA MET A 113 -4.01 11.54 22.03
C MET A 113 -3.15 10.67 22.95
N GLU A 114 -3.34 9.38 22.87
CA GLU A 114 -2.62 8.38 23.66
C GLU A 114 -1.48 7.77 22.83
N GLU A 115 -0.54 7.13 23.50
CA GLU A 115 0.61 6.51 22.86
C GLU A 115 0.20 5.43 21.85
N GLU A 116 -0.84 4.68 22.16
CA GLU A 116 -1.39 3.63 21.30
C GLU A 116 -1.93 4.22 19.97
N ASP A 117 -2.57 5.41 20.03
CA ASP A 117 -3.07 6.10 18.84
C ASP A 117 -1.92 6.57 17.94
N LEU A 118 -0.84 7.06 18.55
CA LEU A 118 0.37 7.45 17.82
C LEU A 118 1.04 6.24 17.19
N ASN A 119 1.31 5.20 17.96
CA ASN A 119 2.03 4.03 17.51
C ASN A 119 1.29 3.31 16.39
N ALA A 120 -0.02 3.09 16.51
CA ALA A 120 -0.82 2.44 15.48
C ALA A 120 -0.73 3.18 14.12
N ILE A 121 -0.81 4.50 14.13
CA ILE A 121 -0.72 5.31 12.90
C ILE A 121 0.70 5.27 12.31
N ILE A 122 1.73 5.42 13.14
CA ILE A 122 3.13 5.35 12.69
C ILE A 122 3.45 3.96 12.13
N ASP A 123 3.00 2.89 12.80
CA ASP A 123 3.27 1.52 12.39
C ASP A 123 2.66 1.18 11.04
N VAL A 124 1.39 1.55 10.81
CA VAL A 124 0.72 1.25 9.54
C VAL A 124 1.20 2.17 8.42
N HIS A 125 1.22 3.49 8.63
CA HIS A 125 1.47 4.43 7.54
C HIS A 125 2.94 4.58 7.21
N LEU A 126 3.80 4.88 8.21
CA LEU A 126 5.20 5.19 7.95
C LEU A 126 6.08 3.93 7.91
N LYS A 127 6.05 3.12 8.96
CA LYS A 127 6.80 1.86 8.99
C LYS A 127 6.27 0.88 7.94
N GLY A 128 4.94 0.82 7.73
CA GLY A 128 4.33 -0.03 6.72
C GLY A 128 4.81 0.33 5.31
N THR A 129 4.81 1.62 4.96
CA THR A 129 5.39 2.06 3.68
C THR A 129 6.86 1.67 3.57
N PHE A 130 7.65 1.85 4.63
CA PHE A 130 9.05 1.45 4.64
C PHE A 130 9.24 -0.06 4.45
N PHE A 131 8.50 -0.90 5.20
CA PHE A 131 8.63 -2.36 5.16
C PHE A 131 8.23 -2.97 3.82
N VAL A 132 7.28 -2.36 3.11
CA VAL A 132 6.90 -2.78 1.76
C VAL A 132 7.89 -2.24 0.72
N CYS A 133 8.33 -0.98 0.84
CA CYS A 133 9.27 -0.38 -0.11
C CYS A 133 10.63 -1.08 -0.09
N GLN A 134 11.16 -1.46 1.07
CA GLN A 134 12.53 -1.98 1.17
C GLN A 134 12.76 -3.25 0.35
N PRO A 135 12.00 -4.35 0.51
CA PRO A 135 12.16 -5.55 -0.31
C PRO A 135 11.83 -5.30 -1.79
N ALA A 136 10.81 -4.47 -2.08
CA ALA A 136 10.48 -4.11 -3.45
C ALA A 136 11.61 -3.34 -4.13
N PHE A 137 12.25 -2.39 -3.43
CA PHE A 137 13.36 -1.60 -3.96
C PHE A 137 14.54 -2.46 -4.36
N VAL A 138 14.92 -3.42 -3.52
CA VAL A 138 16.00 -4.37 -3.83
C VAL A 138 15.70 -5.12 -5.11
N GLN A 139 14.51 -5.70 -5.22
CA GLN A 139 14.09 -6.45 -6.41
C GLN A 139 13.99 -5.57 -7.66
N MET A 140 13.39 -4.38 -7.55
CA MET A 140 13.28 -3.43 -8.65
C MET A 140 14.64 -2.94 -9.15
N LYS A 141 15.61 -2.80 -8.25
CA LYS A 141 16.97 -2.42 -8.60
C LYS A 141 17.71 -3.54 -9.36
N GLU A 142 17.55 -4.79 -8.96
CA GLU A 142 18.11 -5.95 -9.65
C GLU A 142 17.52 -6.11 -11.06
N GLN A 143 16.22 -5.88 -11.24
CA GLN A 143 15.55 -5.97 -12.55
C GLN A 143 15.70 -4.69 -13.42
N GLY A 144 16.28 -3.61 -12.90
CA GLY A 144 16.52 -2.36 -13.61
C GLY A 144 15.27 -1.50 -13.87
N PHE A 145 14.16 -1.78 -13.20
CA PHE A 145 12.91 -1.02 -13.34
C PHE A 145 12.04 -1.13 -12.09
N GLY A 146 11.44 -0.02 -11.66
CA GLY A 146 10.44 0.02 -10.59
C GLY A 146 9.80 1.41 -10.42
N ARG A 147 8.61 1.44 -9.81
CA ARG A 147 7.92 2.68 -9.46
C ARG A 147 7.24 2.54 -8.11
N PHE A 148 7.31 3.59 -7.31
CA PHE A 148 6.58 3.71 -6.05
C PHE A 148 5.56 4.84 -6.12
N VAL A 149 4.34 4.56 -5.66
CA VAL A 149 3.31 5.56 -5.37
C VAL A 149 3.02 5.48 -3.89
N ASN A 150 3.49 6.46 -3.14
CA ASN A 150 3.32 6.53 -1.69
C ASN A 150 2.25 7.57 -1.36
N VAL A 151 1.11 7.13 -0.83
CA VAL A 151 -0.04 8.01 -0.56
C VAL A 151 0.24 8.87 0.66
N SER A 152 0.50 10.17 0.44
CA SER A 152 0.60 11.19 1.48
C SER A 152 -0.77 11.86 1.72
N SER A 153 -0.80 13.02 2.37
CA SER A 153 -2.04 13.73 2.69
C SER A 153 -1.79 15.24 2.83
N PRO A 154 -2.78 16.08 2.49
CA PRO A 154 -2.76 17.49 2.88
C PRO A 154 -2.57 17.72 4.38
N SER A 155 -3.05 16.81 5.23
CA SER A 155 -2.83 16.86 6.69
C SER A 155 -1.36 16.83 7.08
N GLY A 156 -0.51 16.12 6.31
CA GLY A 156 0.94 16.12 6.52
C GLY A 156 1.61 17.42 6.07
N LEU A 157 1.10 18.06 5.00
CA LEU A 157 1.70 19.23 4.41
C LEU A 157 1.25 20.53 5.09
N PHE A 158 -0.02 20.62 5.48
CA PHE A 158 -0.65 21.86 5.96
C PHE A 158 -1.23 21.75 7.37
N GLY A 159 -1.26 20.54 7.92
CA GLY A 159 -1.89 20.25 9.22
C GLY A 159 -3.41 20.07 9.12
N ASN A 160 -3.96 19.35 10.10
CA ASN A 160 -5.40 19.23 10.32
C ASN A 160 -5.64 18.97 11.81
N PHE A 161 -6.71 19.59 12.37
CA PHE A 161 -7.04 19.42 13.78
C PHE A 161 -7.32 17.94 14.10
N GLY A 162 -6.75 17.46 15.21
CA GLY A 162 -6.98 16.10 15.68
C GLY A 162 -6.12 15.02 14.97
N GLN A 163 -5.25 15.39 14.03
CA GLN A 163 -4.47 14.48 13.21
C GLN A 163 -2.95 14.64 13.39
N LEU A 164 -2.47 14.89 14.59
CA LEU A 164 -1.03 15.04 14.82
C LEU A 164 -0.26 13.77 14.45
N ASN A 165 -0.73 12.60 14.88
CA ASN A 165 -0.16 11.30 14.54
C ASN A 165 -0.17 11.05 13.03
N TYR A 166 -1.32 11.25 12.40
CA TYR A 166 -1.52 11.04 10.97
C TYR A 166 -0.69 12.02 10.13
N GLY A 167 -0.72 13.31 10.47
CA GLY A 167 0.07 14.35 9.79
C GLY A 167 1.57 14.06 9.86
N ALA A 168 2.08 13.67 11.04
CA ALA A 168 3.47 13.28 11.23
C ALA A 168 3.86 12.09 10.34
N ALA A 169 3.05 11.02 10.32
CA ALA A 169 3.29 9.85 9.48
C ALA A 169 3.27 10.22 7.98
N LYS A 170 2.28 10.98 7.54
CA LYS A 170 2.12 11.36 6.13
C LYS A 170 3.22 12.32 5.64
N MET A 171 3.74 13.20 6.49
CA MET A 171 4.92 13.99 6.16
C MET A 171 6.20 13.14 6.14
N GLY A 172 6.32 12.15 7.04
CA GLY A 172 7.41 11.17 7.02
C GLY A 172 7.47 10.39 5.70
N ILE A 173 6.32 10.04 5.13
CA ILE A 173 6.22 9.39 3.80
C ILE A 173 6.77 10.29 2.69
N VAL A 174 6.59 11.61 2.75
CA VAL A 174 7.18 12.55 1.78
C VAL A 174 8.70 12.49 1.85
N GLY A 175 9.28 12.55 3.05
CA GLY A 175 10.72 12.42 3.25
C GLY A 175 11.27 11.08 2.74
N LEU A 176 10.60 9.97 3.07
CA LEU A 176 10.94 8.63 2.58
C LEU A 176 10.94 8.59 1.04
N THR A 177 9.90 9.12 0.41
CA THR A 177 9.76 9.13 -1.05
C THR A 177 10.87 9.94 -1.73
N ASN A 178 11.24 11.10 -1.16
CA ASN A 178 12.32 11.92 -1.70
C ASN A 178 13.67 11.20 -1.66
N VAL A 179 13.97 10.46 -0.58
CA VAL A 179 15.21 9.68 -0.49
C VAL A 179 15.20 8.50 -1.48
N LEU A 180 14.09 7.75 -1.56
CA LEU A 180 13.96 6.66 -2.53
C LEU A 180 14.15 7.14 -3.98
N ALA A 181 13.69 8.35 -4.31
CA ALA A 181 13.86 8.92 -5.65
C ALA A 181 15.33 9.28 -5.99
N ILE A 182 16.18 9.49 -4.97
CA ILE A 182 17.60 9.76 -5.15
C ILE A 182 18.42 8.47 -5.25
N GLU A 183 18.01 7.44 -4.49
CA GLU A 183 18.73 6.16 -4.43
C GLU A 183 18.37 5.20 -5.58
N GLY A 184 17.25 5.41 -6.21
CA GLY A 184 16.73 4.64 -7.36
C GLY A 184 17.10 5.26 -8.69
#